data_7895348ad9335e88675023303288a090
#
_entry.id   7895348ad9335e88675023303288a090
#
_cell.length_a   1.000
_cell.length_b   1.000
_cell.length_c   1.000
_cell.angle_alpha   90.00
_cell.angle_beta   90.00
_cell.angle_gamma   90.00
#
_symmetry.space_group_name_H-M   'P 1'
#
loop_
_entity.id
_entity.type
_entity.pdbx_description
1 polymer ?
#
loop_
_entity_poly.entity_id
_entity_poly.type
_entity_poly.pdbx_seq_one_letter_code
_entity_poly.pdbx_strand_id
1 'polypeptide(L)'
;VSSILTKEEATFAIPYFGITPKGNFEDHSHPNPLPGLNVLHIADPERKLSGPEQSLLATVKTKLYDAQRKRIRPHLDDKVLTSWNGLLLGSLARAGVIMDEPAWLDAARKNFTFVTTKLWDPATKTLYHRWRDGERDTTQLLTAYANYLHGSLELYQATLDPAILTFAIDLADGMIAKFYDEKASGFFSSMGGADLLFRAKDDYDGAEPSGNSTAVYALLKLAALTEKATYRTKAEATLKLYATRVTELPQALPLMLQAAAFADEEPFRAVIAGDPALPETKLLIRAAHSVYQPHRVILGTTGPVEPFALTLLPREGKATAYVCTGNSCRPPTSDPAEIQQSLRPKGKPSP
;
A
#
# COMPACT_ATOMS: atom_id res chain seq x y z
N VAL A 1 -24.67 -29.51 7.98
CA VAL A 1 -25.06 -29.35 6.58
C VAL A 1 -26.40 -30.06 6.36
N SER A 2 -26.53 -31.34 6.67
CA SER A 2 -27.76 -32.13 6.44
C SER A 2 -28.99 -31.65 7.22
N SER A 3 -28.83 -30.87 8.27
CA SER A 3 -29.92 -30.22 9.03
C SER A 3 -30.40 -28.90 8.41
N ILE A 4 -29.65 -28.37 7.44
CA ILE A 4 -29.91 -27.05 6.82
C ILE A 4 -30.38 -27.24 5.37
N LEU A 5 -29.80 -28.20 4.67
CA LEU A 5 -30.00 -28.47 3.25
C LEU A 5 -30.98 -29.61 3.03
N THR A 6 -31.70 -29.57 1.93
CA THR A 6 -32.48 -30.72 1.46
C THR A 6 -31.55 -31.90 1.08
N LYS A 7 -32.08 -33.10 0.89
CA LYS A 7 -31.28 -34.25 0.47
C LYS A 7 -30.55 -34.00 -0.86
N GLU A 8 -31.24 -33.41 -1.82
CA GLU A 8 -30.68 -33.09 -3.14
C GLU A 8 -29.52 -32.05 -3.00
N GLU A 9 -29.76 -30.94 -2.28
CA GLU A 9 -28.77 -29.90 -2.02
C GLU A 9 -27.55 -30.46 -1.27
N ALA A 10 -27.76 -31.32 -0.28
CA ALA A 10 -26.68 -31.96 0.47
C ALA A 10 -25.85 -32.92 -0.40
N THR A 11 -26.54 -33.71 -1.28
CA THR A 11 -25.85 -34.59 -2.23
C THR A 11 -24.90 -33.82 -3.17
N PHE A 12 -25.31 -32.65 -3.58
CA PHE A 12 -24.44 -31.75 -4.37
C PHE A 12 -23.35 -31.07 -3.52
N ALA A 13 -23.72 -30.48 -2.37
CA ALA A 13 -22.87 -29.62 -1.59
C ALA A 13 -21.73 -30.35 -0.86
N ILE A 14 -21.97 -31.56 -0.37
CA ILE A 14 -20.99 -32.34 0.40
C ILE A 14 -19.72 -32.61 -0.43
N PRO A 15 -19.78 -33.22 -1.61
CA PRO A 15 -18.59 -33.44 -2.43
C PRO A 15 -18.05 -32.14 -3.01
N TYR A 16 -18.90 -31.16 -3.36
CA TYR A 16 -18.48 -29.89 -3.93
C TYR A 16 -17.61 -29.10 -2.96
N PHE A 17 -17.97 -29.06 -1.67
CA PHE A 17 -17.25 -28.35 -0.62
C PHE A 17 -16.25 -29.23 0.16
N GLY A 18 -15.93 -30.42 -0.30
CA GLY A 18 -14.93 -31.29 0.31
C GLY A 18 -15.27 -31.74 1.73
N ILE A 19 -16.57 -31.86 2.06
CA ILE A 19 -17.04 -32.22 3.40
C ILE A 19 -16.92 -33.73 3.59
N THR A 20 -16.29 -34.17 4.68
CA THR A 20 -16.15 -35.59 5.02
C THR A 20 -16.70 -35.88 6.41
N PRO A 21 -17.13 -37.13 6.67
CA PRO A 21 -17.60 -37.52 8.00
C PRO A 21 -16.54 -37.47 9.09
N LYS A 22 -15.28 -37.67 8.72
CA LYS A 22 -14.12 -37.60 9.65
C LYS A 22 -13.64 -36.16 9.87
N GLY A 23 -14.08 -35.21 9.07
CA GLY A 23 -13.54 -33.86 9.00
C GLY A 23 -12.41 -33.74 7.98
N ASN A 24 -12.16 -32.52 7.55
CA ASN A 24 -11.02 -32.15 6.68
C ASN A 24 -10.14 -31.06 7.29
N PHE A 25 -10.39 -30.74 8.57
CA PHE A 25 -9.69 -29.69 9.28
C PHE A 25 -9.48 -30.07 10.75
N GLU A 26 -8.27 -29.82 11.24
CA GLU A 26 -7.89 -29.95 12.65
C GLU A 26 -7.48 -28.57 13.18
N ASP A 27 -8.12 -28.11 14.24
CA ASP A 27 -7.85 -26.81 14.84
C ASP A 27 -6.66 -26.90 15.80
N HIS A 28 -5.47 -26.61 15.31
CA HIS A 28 -4.25 -26.59 16.10
C HIS A 28 -4.13 -25.38 17.05
N SER A 29 -5.06 -24.45 17.03
CA SER A 29 -5.13 -23.35 18.00
C SER A 29 -5.68 -23.79 19.36
N HIS A 30 -6.25 -24.99 19.43
CA HIS A 30 -6.80 -25.56 20.65
C HIS A 30 -5.99 -26.79 21.10
N PRO A 31 -5.59 -26.90 22.39
CA PRO A 31 -4.80 -28.03 22.87
C PRO A 31 -5.49 -29.41 22.71
N ASN A 32 -6.82 -29.42 22.65
CA ASN A 32 -7.62 -30.62 22.36
C ASN A 32 -8.54 -30.31 21.15
N PRO A 33 -8.08 -30.53 19.91
CA PRO A 33 -8.86 -30.25 18.73
C PRO A 33 -10.17 -31.03 18.69
N LEU A 34 -11.25 -30.37 18.29
CA LEU A 34 -12.55 -31.03 18.14
C LEU A 34 -12.52 -31.94 16.90
N PRO A 35 -12.97 -33.22 17.00
CA PRO A 35 -13.01 -34.14 15.87
C PRO A 35 -14.14 -33.76 14.90
N GLY A 36 -13.99 -34.14 13.64
CA GLY A 36 -15.05 -34.04 12.61
C GLY A 36 -15.30 -32.63 12.12
N LEU A 37 -14.36 -31.69 12.35
CA LEU A 37 -14.45 -30.33 11.81
C LEU A 37 -14.20 -30.31 10.30
N ASN A 38 -15.00 -29.50 9.58
CA ASN A 38 -14.84 -29.30 8.15
C ASN A 38 -14.72 -27.80 7.82
N VAL A 39 -13.72 -27.45 7.06
CA VAL A 39 -13.61 -26.17 6.36
C VAL A 39 -14.15 -26.35 4.95
N LEU A 40 -15.13 -25.52 4.56
CA LEU A 40 -15.71 -25.57 3.23
C LEU A 40 -14.70 -24.98 2.21
N HIS A 41 -14.34 -25.77 1.21
CA HIS A 41 -13.49 -25.36 0.10
C HIS A 41 -14.03 -25.96 -1.20
N ILE A 42 -13.65 -25.44 -2.34
CA ILE A 42 -13.99 -26.04 -3.63
C ILE A 42 -13.05 -27.24 -3.82
N ALA A 43 -13.59 -28.45 -3.73
CA ALA A 43 -12.79 -29.67 -3.78
C ALA A 43 -12.13 -29.91 -5.15
N ASP A 44 -12.81 -29.50 -6.22
CA ASP A 44 -12.30 -29.54 -7.59
C ASP A 44 -12.50 -28.17 -8.26
N PRO A 45 -11.47 -27.29 -8.26
CA PRO A 45 -11.54 -25.97 -8.88
C PRO A 45 -11.75 -25.99 -10.40
N GLU A 46 -11.36 -27.07 -11.07
CA GLU A 46 -11.48 -27.21 -12.53
C GLU A 46 -12.87 -27.70 -12.98
N ARG A 47 -13.70 -28.13 -12.02
CA ARG A 47 -15.06 -28.62 -12.30
C ARG A 47 -15.93 -27.51 -12.88
N LYS A 48 -16.40 -27.70 -14.11
CA LYS A 48 -17.38 -26.82 -14.74
C LYS A 48 -18.79 -27.22 -14.32
N LEU A 49 -19.51 -26.26 -13.74
CA LEU A 49 -20.89 -26.44 -13.34
C LEU A 49 -21.85 -26.18 -14.51
N SER A 50 -22.84 -27.03 -14.69
CA SER A 50 -23.99 -26.79 -15.56
C SER A 50 -24.86 -25.64 -15.01
N GLY A 51 -25.76 -25.09 -15.84
CA GLY A 51 -26.67 -24.01 -15.41
C GLY A 51 -27.54 -24.42 -14.19
N PRO A 52 -28.16 -25.59 -14.17
CA PRO A 52 -28.89 -26.11 -12.98
C PRO A 52 -27.99 -26.20 -11.74
N GLU A 53 -26.74 -26.71 -11.85
CA GLU A 53 -25.81 -26.80 -10.72
C GLU A 53 -25.39 -25.44 -10.20
N GLN A 54 -25.23 -24.43 -11.06
CA GLN A 54 -24.95 -23.05 -10.64
C GLN A 54 -26.09 -22.45 -9.81
N SER A 55 -27.35 -22.70 -10.24
CA SER A 55 -28.52 -22.25 -9.51
C SER A 55 -28.65 -22.98 -8.16
N LEU A 56 -28.35 -24.28 -8.14
CA LEU A 56 -28.33 -25.08 -6.92
C LEU A 56 -27.26 -24.60 -5.95
N LEU A 57 -26.05 -24.31 -6.45
CA LEU A 57 -24.95 -23.73 -5.65
C LEU A 57 -25.34 -22.39 -5.04
N ALA A 58 -26.00 -21.51 -5.78
CA ALA A 58 -26.46 -20.23 -5.26
C ALA A 58 -27.46 -20.44 -4.10
N THR A 59 -28.41 -21.33 -4.27
CA THR A 59 -29.39 -21.69 -3.21
C THR A 59 -28.72 -22.28 -1.98
N VAL A 60 -27.77 -23.19 -2.16
CA VAL A 60 -26.99 -23.81 -1.08
C VAL A 60 -26.20 -22.76 -0.31
N LYS A 61 -25.49 -21.86 -1.02
CA LYS A 61 -24.75 -20.76 -0.40
C LYS A 61 -25.65 -19.86 0.45
N THR A 62 -26.80 -19.48 -0.07
CA THR A 62 -27.76 -18.64 0.68
C THR A 62 -28.22 -19.34 1.96
N LYS A 63 -28.64 -20.59 1.90
CA LYS A 63 -29.10 -21.34 3.08
C LYS A 63 -28.01 -21.53 4.14
N LEU A 64 -26.78 -21.86 3.71
CA LEU A 64 -25.64 -22.02 4.61
C LEU A 64 -25.25 -20.67 5.25
N TYR A 65 -25.26 -19.59 4.47
CA TYR A 65 -25.00 -18.23 4.97
C TYR A 65 -26.04 -17.79 5.99
N ASP A 66 -27.32 -18.00 5.72
CA ASP A 66 -28.40 -17.66 6.65
C ASP A 66 -28.32 -18.46 7.95
N ALA A 67 -27.93 -19.74 7.88
CA ALA A 67 -27.67 -20.54 9.07
C ALA A 67 -26.43 -20.04 9.85
N GLN A 68 -25.38 -19.65 9.16
CA GLN A 68 -24.19 -19.08 9.79
C GLN A 68 -24.50 -17.76 10.52
N ARG A 69 -25.32 -16.89 9.92
CA ARG A 69 -25.71 -15.60 10.54
C ARG A 69 -26.46 -15.77 11.87
N LYS A 70 -27.10 -16.90 12.10
CA LYS A 70 -27.80 -17.21 13.36
C LYS A 70 -26.87 -17.69 14.49
N ARG A 71 -25.61 -17.98 14.19
CA ARG A 71 -24.62 -18.38 15.20
C ARG A 71 -24.18 -17.19 16.02
N ILE A 72 -23.75 -17.46 17.26
CA ILE A 72 -23.07 -16.45 18.08
C ILE A 72 -21.81 -16.04 17.35
N ARG A 73 -21.69 -14.74 17.09
CA ARG A 73 -20.51 -14.18 16.42
C ARG A 73 -19.32 -14.11 17.36
N PRO A 74 -18.10 -14.38 16.86
CA PRO A 74 -16.90 -14.00 17.60
C PRO A 74 -16.90 -12.52 17.91
N HIS A 75 -16.14 -12.13 18.93
CA HIS A 75 -15.90 -10.71 19.21
C HIS A 75 -15.31 -10.03 17.97
N LEU A 76 -15.88 -8.88 17.59
CA LEU A 76 -15.34 -8.07 16.51
C LEU A 76 -14.19 -7.24 17.05
N ASP A 77 -13.00 -7.44 16.49
CA ASP A 77 -11.88 -6.51 16.67
C ASP A 77 -12.01 -5.38 15.66
N ASP A 78 -12.57 -4.25 16.11
CA ASP A 78 -12.92 -3.09 15.29
C ASP A 78 -11.89 -1.95 15.40
N LYS A 79 -10.68 -2.25 15.83
CA LYS A 79 -9.58 -1.27 15.85
C LYS A 79 -9.26 -0.78 14.44
N VAL A 80 -9.14 0.53 14.28
CA VAL A 80 -8.58 1.16 13.09
C VAL A 80 -7.08 1.40 13.33
N LEU A 81 -6.24 0.59 12.73
CA LEU A 81 -4.78 0.68 12.86
C LEU A 81 -4.21 1.57 11.74
N THR A 82 -3.45 2.60 12.10
CA THR A 82 -2.91 3.57 11.14
C THR A 82 -1.96 2.93 10.14
N SER A 83 -1.10 1.98 10.58
CA SER A 83 -0.16 1.28 9.70
C SER A 83 -0.87 0.50 8.59
N TRP A 84 -1.89 -0.28 8.93
CA TRP A 84 -2.67 -1.06 7.96
C TRP A 84 -3.50 -0.18 7.04
N ASN A 85 -4.04 0.91 7.57
CA ASN A 85 -4.73 1.91 6.76
C ASN A 85 -3.79 2.61 5.78
N GLY A 86 -2.52 2.81 6.12
CA GLY A 86 -1.50 3.31 5.20
C GLY A 86 -1.22 2.36 4.03
N LEU A 87 -1.08 1.06 4.30
CA LEU A 87 -0.91 0.03 3.26
C LEU A 87 -2.14 -0.04 2.34
N LEU A 88 -3.35 -0.02 2.94
CA LEU A 88 -4.60 -0.02 2.19
C LEU A 88 -4.76 1.25 1.35
N LEU A 89 -4.42 2.41 1.91
CA LEU A 89 -4.46 3.70 1.22
C LEU A 89 -3.67 3.67 -0.09
N GLY A 90 -2.41 3.24 -0.03
CA GLY A 90 -1.55 3.15 -1.20
C GLY A 90 -2.05 2.13 -2.24
N SER A 91 -2.55 0.99 -1.77
CA SER A 91 -3.10 -0.05 -2.64
C SER A 91 -4.36 0.42 -3.37
N LEU A 92 -5.31 1.04 -2.67
CA LEU A 92 -6.53 1.59 -3.26
C LEU A 92 -6.23 2.73 -4.25
N ALA A 93 -5.30 3.62 -3.92
CA ALA A 93 -4.92 4.73 -4.78
C ALA A 93 -4.35 4.23 -6.12
N ARG A 94 -3.38 3.31 -6.08
CA ARG A 94 -2.77 2.72 -7.28
C ARG A 94 -3.77 1.90 -8.09
N ALA A 95 -4.48 1.00 -7.44
CA ALA A 95 -5.46 0.14 -8.10
C ALA A 95 -6.58 0.97 -8.73
N GLY A 96 -7.11 1.99 -8.04
CA GLY A 96 -8.14 2.87 -8.54
C GLY A 96 -7.78 3.57 -9.85
N VAL A 97 -6.52 4.03 -9.99
CA VAL A 97 -6.02 4.65 -11.21
C VAL A 97 -5.76 3.62 -12.32
N ILE A 98 -5.06 2.52 -12.01
CA ILE A 98 -4.67 1.52 -13.01
C ILE A 98 -5.90 0.82 -13.60
N MET A 99 -6.85 0.42 -12.75
CA MET A 99 -8.05 -0.31 -13.14
C MET A 99 -9.19 0.61 -13.59
N ASP A 100 -9.01 1.94 -13.50
CA ASP A 100 -10.04 2.93 -13.80
C ASP A 100 -11.30 2.77 -12.93
N GLU A 101 -11.09 2.56 -11.63
CA GLU A 101 -12.15 2.34 -10.64
C GLU A 101 -12.26 3.53 -9.68
N PRO A 102 -13.08 4.53 -10.01
CA PRO A 102 -13.22 5.74 -9.19
C PRO A 102 -13.64 5.46 -7.74
N ALA A 103 -14.43 4.40 -7.52
CA ALA A 103 -14.89 4.03 -6.18
C ALA A 103 -13.73 3.66 -5.25
N TRP A 104 -12.64 3.06 -5.76
CA TRP A 104 -11.46 2.74 -4.97
C TRP A 104 -10.64 3.99 -4.64
N LEU A 105 -10.54 4.91 -5.60
CA LEU A 105 -9.88 6.19 -5.35
C LEU A 105 -10.65 7.04 -4.32
N ASP A 106 -12.00 7.01 -4.37
CA ASP A 106 -12.84 7.65 -3.37
C ASP A 106 -12.70 7.01 -1.98
N ALA A 107 -12.57 5.68 -1.92
CA ALA A 107 -12.29 4.97 -0.67
C ALA A 107 -10.91 5.38 -0.11
N ALA A 108 -9.90 5.53 -0.96
CA ALA A 108 -8.59 6.04 -0.57
C ALA A 108 -8.67 7.46 0.01
N ARG A 109 -9.42 8.37 -0.64
CA ARG A 109 -9.66 9.74 -0.14
C ARG A 109 -10.39 9.76 1.21
N LYS A 110 -11.39 8.89 1.39
CA LYS A 110 -12.11 8.76 2.67
C LYS A 110 -11.20 8.26 3.79
N ASN A 111 -10.35 7.26 3.50
CA ASN A 111 -9.33 6.78 4.43
C ASN A 111 -8.40 7.93 4.83
N PHE A 112 -7.87 8.67 3.85
CA PHE A 112 -6.98 9.81 4.09
C PHE A 112 -7.65 10.88 4.97
N THR A 113 -8.88 11.27 4.65
CA THR A 113 -9.64 12.24 5.43
C THR A 113 -9.88 11.76 6.87
N PHE A 114 -10.22 10.49 7.06
CA PHE A 114 -10.43 9.92 8.39
C PHE A 114 -9.15 10.00 9.24
N VAL A 115 -8.03 9.52 8.73
CA VAL A 115 -6.78 9.46 9.50
C VAL A 115 -6.25 10.87 9.78
N THR A 116 -6.27 11.76 8.80
CA THR A 116 -5.81 13.15 9.00
C THR A 116 -6.70 13.94 9.96
N THR A 117 -7.98 13.59 10.08
CA THR A 117 -8.90 14.24 11.00
C THR A 117 -8.88 13.65 12.41
N LYS A 118 -8.73 12.32 12.54
CA LYS A 118 -8.89 11.60 13.80
C LYS A 118 -7.59 11.19 14.47
N LEU A 119 -6.56 10.92 13.68
CA LEU A 119 -5.30 10.33 14.16
C LEU A 119 -4.07 11.21 13.96
N TRP A 120 -4.20 12.36 13.30
CA TRP A 120 -3.13 13.31 13.08
C TRP A 120 -3.26 14.55 13.95
N ASP A 121 -2.17 14.99 14.54
CA ASP A 121 -2.04 16.29 15.20
C ASP A 121 -1.01 17.14 14.44
N PRO A 122 -1.46 18.14 13.68
CA PRO A 122 -0.57 18.96 12.86
C PRO A 122 0.35 19.87 13.69
N ALA A 123 -0.05 20.27 14.90
CA ALA A 123 0.75 21.17 15.74
C ALA A 123 2.02 20.50 16.24
N THR A 124 1.94 19.20 16.53
CA THR A 124 3.07 18.42 17.04
C THR A 124 3.65 17.43 16.02
N LYS A 125 3.11 17.42 14.80
CA LYS A 125 3.40 16.43 13.74
C LYS A 125 3.32 15.00 14.29
N THR A 126 2.27 14.71 15.05
CA THR A 126 2.07 13.41 15.72
C THR A 126 0.99 12.61 15.02
N LEU A 127 1.36 11.39 14.59
CA LEU A 127 0.44 10.39 14.07
C LEU A 127 0.25 9.29 15.11
N TYR A 128 -1.00 9.08 15.53
CA TYR A 128 -1.35 8.09 16.54
C TYR A 128 -1.59 6.72 15.91
N HIS A 129 -1.27 5.67 16.64
CA HIS A 129 -1.27 4.30 16.12
C HIS A 129 -2.68 3.74 15.88
N ARG A 130 -3.66 4.06 16.77
CA ARG A 130 -4.95 3.37 16.80
C ARG A 130 -6.12 4.30 17.11
N TRP A 131 -7.26 4.01 16.45
CA TRP A 131 -8.57 4.54 16.78
C TRP A 131 -9.52 3.41 17.15
N ARG A 132 -10.27 3.56 18.25
CA ARG A 132 -11.33 2.66 18.66
C ARG A 132 -12.27 3.35 19.65
N ASP A 133 -13.56 2.99 19.65
CA ASP A 133 -14.58 3.47 20.61
C ASP A 133 -14.67 5.01 20.70
N GLY A 134 -14.40 5.71 19.59
CA GLY A 134 -14.43 7.18 19.54
C GLY A 134 -13.13 7.85 19.97
N GLU A 135 -12.11 7.11 20.37
CA GLU A 135 -10.85 7.62 20.92
C GLU A 135 -9.62 7.15 20.17
N ARG A 136 -8.58 8.00 20.17
CA ARG A 136 -7.22 7.63 19.73
C ARG A 136 -6.36 7.24 20.94
N ASP A 137 -5.49 6.27 20.81
CA ASP A 137 -4.47 5.99 21.82
C ASP A 137 -3.31 7.00 21.73
N THR A 138 -2.42 6.98 22.73
CA THR A 138 -1.23 7.83 22.76
C THR A 138 0.02 7.16 22.17
N THR A 139 -0.10 5.91 21.73
CA THR A 139 1.02 5.12 21.22
C THR A 139 1.49 5.68 19.87
N GLN A 140 2.79 5.78 19.71
CA GLN A 140 3.44 6.22 18.47
C GLN A 140 4.45 5.16 18.04
N LEU A 141 4.20 4.58 16.86
CA LEU A 141 5.01 3.53 16.26
C LEU A 141 5.53 3.97 14.90
N LEU A 142 6.76 3.64 14.59
CA LEU A 142 7.38 3.92 13.29
C LEU A 142 6.56 3.36 12.13
N THR A 143 6.03 2.14 12.25
CA THR A 143 5.22 1.50 11.21
C THR A 143 3.98 2.32 10.84
N ALA A 144 3.34 3.00 11.81
CA ALA A 144 2.21 3.88 11.54
C ALA A 144 2.63 5.04 10.63
N TYR A 145 3.73 5.72 10.96
CA TYR A 145 4.25 6.84 10.17
C TYR A 145 4.74 6.38 8.79
N ALA A 146 5.57 5.35 8.73
CA ALA A 146 6.21 4.90 7.50
C ALA A 146 5.19 4.37 6.49
N ASN A 147 4.28 3.48 6.92
CA ASN A 147 3.26 2.91 6.03
C ASN A 147 2.26 3.98 5.57
N TYR A 148 1.89 4.91 6.48
CA TYR A 148 0.95 5.96 6.11
C TYR A 148 1.61 7.03 5.21
N LEU A 149 2.89 7.33 5.41
CA LEU A 149 3.68 8.16 4.50
C LEU A 149 3.73 7.54 3.10
N HIS A 150 4.09 6.26 3.02
CA HIS A 150 4.11 5.54 1.75
C HIS A 150 2.73 5.57 1.05
N GLY A 151 1.65 5.26 1.78
CA GLY A 151 0.29 5.34 1.24
C GLY A 151 -0.11 6.74 0.78
N SER A 152 0.28 7.78 1.51
CA SER A 152 0.02 9.17 1.13
C SER A 152 0.76 9.57 -0.13
N LEU A 153 2.01 9.10 -0.32
CA LEU A 153 2.76 9.33 -1.56
C LEU A 153 2.12 8.63 -2.77
N GLU A 154 1.58 7.42 -2.59
CA GLU A 154 0.84 6.74 -3.66
C GLU A 154 -0.48 7.47 -3.98
N LEU A 155 -1.20 7.99 -2.98
CA LEU A 155 -2.40 8.79 -3.19
C LEU A 155 -2.07 10.11 -3.89
N TYR A 156 -0.98 10.79 -3.48
CA TYR A 156 -0.51 11.99 -4.17
C TYR A 156 -0.24 11.70 -5.65
N GLN A 157 0.52 10.67 -5.97
CA GLN A 157 0.84 10.30 -7.35
C GLN A 157 -0.39 9.92 -8.18
N ALA A 158 -1.43 9.41 -7.55
CA ALA A 158 -2.70 9.08 -8.18
C ALA A 158 -3.60 10.30 -8.43
N THR A 159 -3.44 11.37 -7.66
CA THR A 159 -4.35 12.53 -7.66
C THR A 159 -3.70 13.84 -8.03
N LEU A 160 -2.39 13.95 -7.86
CA LEU A 160 -1.57 15.16 -7.96
C LEU A 160 -2.07 16.30 -7.05
N ASP A 161 -2.80 15.98 -5.98
CA ASP A 161 -3.30 16.95 -5.01
C ASP A 161 -2.15 17.46 -4.12
N PRO A 162 -1.76 18.74 -4.21
CA PRO A 162 -0.64 19.29 -3.47
C PRO A 162 -0.83 19.27 -1.95
N ALA A 163 -2.07 19.26 -1.45
CA ALA A 163 -2.33 19.17 -0.02
C ALA A 163 -1.89 17.82 0.55
N ILE A 164 -2.03 16.73 -0.22
CA ILE A 164 -1.57 15.39 0.18
C ILE A 164 -0.05 15.34 0.26
N LEU A 165 0.66 15.97 -0.69
CA LEU A 165 2.13 16.04 -0.65
C LEU A 165 2.62 16.90 0.52
N THR A 166 1.92 18.00 0.82
CA THR A 166 2.23 18.84 2.00
C THR A 166 2.08 18.02 3.28
N PHE A 167 1.00 17.27 3.43
CA PHE A 167 0.81 16.37 4.56
C PHE A 167 1.91 15.30 4.63
N ALA A 168 2.29 14.69 3.50
CA ALA A 168 3.36 13.68 3.44
C ALA A 168 4.71 14.25 3.90
N ILE A 169 5.02 15.50 3.56
CA ILE A 169 6.22 16.22 4.04
C ILE A 169 6.16 16.39 5.56
N ASP A 170 5.05 16.89 6.10
CA ASP A 170 4.88 17.09 7.54
C ASP A 170 4.98 15.76 8.31
N LEU A 171 4.40 14.71 7.76
CA LEU A 171 4.47 13.37 8.33
C LEU A 171 5.90 12.81 8.32
N ALA A 172 6.64 13.00 7.23
CA ALA A 172 8.05 12.59 7.12
C ALA A 172 8.94 13.34 8.11
N ASP A 173 8.75 14.66 8.24
CA ASP A 173 9.47 15.48 9.21
C ASP A 173 9.18 15.02 10.64
N GLY A 174 7.90 14.74 10.96
CA GLY A 174 7.50 14.20 12.27
C GLY A 174 8.09 12.82 12.55
N MET A 175 8.12 11.94 11.52
CA MET A 175 8.76 10.62 11.59
C MET A 175 10.24 10.72 11.90
N ILE A 176 10.98 11.57 11.18
CA ILE A 176 12.41 11.79 11.37
C ILE A 176 12.67 12.33 12.78
N ALA A 177 11.97 13.38 13.19
CA ALA A 177 12.16 14.00 14.49
C ALA A 177 11.94 13.06 15.68
N LYS A 178 11.02 12.10 15.56
CA LYS A 178 10.61 11.22 16.65
C LYS A 178 11.38 9.90 16.70
N PHE A 179 11.75 9.34 15.55
CA PHE A 179 12.25 7.98 15.46
C PHE A 179 13.67 7.86 14.91
N TYR A 180 14.20 8.85 14.18
CA TYR A 180 15.53 8.73 13.58
C TYR A 180 16.63 8.78 14.65
N ASP A 181 17.58 7.84 14.53
CA ASP A 181 18.77 7.82 15.37
C ASP A 181 19.89 8.65 14.70
N GLU A 182 20.10 9.87 15.18
CA GLU A 182 21.13 10.76 14.65
C GLU A 182 22.57 10.28 14.88
N LYS A 183 22.79 9.35 15.84
CA LYS A 183 24.12 8.85 16.18
C LYS A 183 24.50 7.61 15.38
N ALA A 184 23.54 6.67 15.23
CA ALA A 184 23.81 5.37 14.65
C ALA A 184 23.00 5.09 13.37
N SER A 185 22.27 6.10 12.85
CA SER A 185 21.37 5.99 11.70
C SER A 185 20.22 5.00 11.91
N GLY A 186 19.30 4.94 10.94
CA GLY A 186 18.09 4.11 11.05
C GLY A 186 17.05 4.67 12.02
N PHE A 187 15.91 4.01 12.06
CA PHE A 187 14.75 4.46 12.83
C PHE A 187 14.44 3.47 13.95
N PHE A 188 14.20 4.00 15.13
CA PHE A 188 13.66 3.20 16.25
C PHE A 188 12.20 2.84 15.99
N SER A 189 11.77 1.63 16.37
CA SER A 189 10.42 1.12 16.12
C SER A 189 9.34 1.84 16.92
N SER A 190 9.72 2.46 18.07
CA SER A 190 8.80 3.20 18.95
C SER A 190 9.45 4.46 19.52
N MET A 191 8.59 5.36 20.01
CA MET A 191 9.04 6.47 20.85
C MET A 191 9.68 5.90 22.14
N GLY A 192 10.71 6.57 22.63
CA GLY A 192 11.28 6.26 23.94
C GLY A 192 10.27 6.48 25.06
N GLY A 193 10.40 5.72 26.14
CA GLY A 193 9.60 5.85 27.36
C GLY A 193 10.37 5.35 28.57
N ALA A 194 9.95 5.77 29.77
CA ALA A 194 10.62 5.38 31.02
C ALA A 194 10.58 3.85 31.27
N ASP A 195 9.61 3.15 30.66
CA ASP A 195 9.40 1.72 30.82
C ASP A 195 10.18 0.86 29.82
N LEU A 196 10.89 1.50 28.85
CA LEU A 196 11.65 0.76 27.85
C LEU A 196 13.11 0.60 28.27
N LEU A 197 13.56 -0.65 28.39
CA LEU A 197 14.96 -0.99 28.66
C LEU A 197 15.88 -0.56 27.51
N PHE A 198 15.41 -0.65 26.26
CA PHE A 198 16.10 -0.19 25.06
C PHE A 198 15.09 0.10 23.93
N ARG A 199 15.49 0.91 22.96
CA ARG A 199 14.73 1.17 21.74
C ARG A 199 15.24 0.25 20.64
N ALA A 200 14.36 -0.61 20.11
CA ALA A 200 14.69 -1.52 19.01
C ALA A 200 14.60 -0.82 17.65
N LYS A 201 15.33 -1.36 16.68
CA LYS A 201 15.20 -1.05 15.24
C LYS A 201 14.87 -2.36 14.54
N ASP A 202 13.69 -2.43 13.90
CA ASP A 202 13.26 -3.64 13.19
C ASP A 202 14.08 -3.84 11.93
N ASP A 203 14.51 -5.09 11.70
CA ASP A 203 15.35 -5.54 10.60
C ASP A 203 14.76 -6.74 9.83
N TYR A 204 13.42 -6.88 9.85
CA TYR A 204 12.74 -8.01 9.23
C TYR A 204 11.40 -7.60 8.61
N ASP A 205 11.26 -7.83 7.31
CA ASP A 205 10.01 -7.68 6.57
C ASP A 205 9.22 -8.99 6.67
N GLY A 206 8.26 -9.04 7.61
CA GLY A 206 7.44 -10.19 7.91
C GLY A 206 6.11 -10.21 7.16
N ALA A 207 5.01 -10.43 7.89
CA ALA A 207 3.66 -10.35 7.34
C ALA A 207 3.31 -8.94 6.86
N GLU A 208 3.91 -7.92 7.45
CA GLU A 208 3.98 -6.55 6.94
C GLU A 208 5.46 -6.12 6.84
N PRO A 209 5.78 -5.16 5.95
CA PRO A 209 7.12 -4.61 5.86
C PRO A 209 7.54 -3.93 7.16
N SER A 210 8.82 -4.01 7.51
CA SER A 210 9.36 -3.31 8.68
C SER A 210 9.23 -1.79 8.53
N GLY A 211 9.12 -1.11 9.67
CA GLY A 211 9.07 0.35 9.67
C GLY A 211 10.30 0.98 9.02
N ASN A 212 11.50 0.40 9.20
CA ASN A 212 12.73 0.87 8.56
C ASN A 212 12.71 0.70 7.05
N SER A 213 12.30 -0.47 6.54
CA SER A 213 12.22 -0.71 5.09
C SER A 213 11.24 0.25 4.41
N THR A 214 10.05 0.44 5.02
CA THR A 214 9.04 1.34 4.47
C THR A 214 9.47 2.81 4.57
N ALA A 215 10.06 3.23 5.71
CA ALA A 215 10.54 4.60 5.89
C ALA A 215 11.61 4.96 4.85
N VAL A 216 12.60 4.08 4.62
CA VAL A 216 13.64 4.29 3.62
C VAL A 216 13.04 4.45 2.23
N TYR A 217 12.17 3.53 1.82
CA TYR A 217 11.56 3.56 0.49
C TYR A 217 10.68 4.80 0.29
N ALA A 218 9.88 5.16 1.29
CA ALA A 218 9.05 6.36 1.24
C ALA A 218 9.89 7.66 1.21
N LEU A 219 10.97 7.74 1.99
CA LEU A 219 11.85 8.92 1.99
C LEU A 219 12.60 9.07 0.67
N LEU A 220 13.04 8.00 0.02
CA LEU A 220 13.66 8.07 -1.31
C LEU A 220 12.66 8.58 -2.36
N LYS A 221 11.42 8.10 -2.35
CA LYS A 221 10.36 8.62 -3.22
C LYS A 221 10.06 10.08 -2.93
N LEU A 222 9.95 10.45 -1.65
CA LEU A 222 9.71 11.83 -1.26
C LEU A 222 10.86 12.76 -1.68
N ALA A 223 12.11 12.30 -1.58
CA ALA A 223 13.28 13.04 -2.09
C ALA A 223 13.18 13.23 -3.62
N ALA A 224 12.78 12.21 -4.38
CA ALA A 224 12.61 12.32 -5.82
C ALA A 224 11.44 13.24 -6.24
N LEU A 225 10.42 13.40 -5.38
CA LEU A 225 9.29 14.30 -5.61
C LEU A 225 9.59 15.75 -5.26
N THR A 226 10.49 16.00 -4.28
CA THR A 226 10.69 17.34 -3.66
C THR A 226 12.09 17.91 -3.81
N GLU A 227 13.06 17.10 -4.24
CA GLU A 227 14.50 17.39 -4.24
C GLU A 227 15.09 17.81 -2.87
N LYS A 228 14.38 17.53 -1.77
CA LYS A 228 14.90 17.78 -0.43
C LYS A 228 15.96 16.74 -0.06
N ALA A 229 17.22 17.17 -0.08
CA ALA A 229 18.39 16.31 0.15
C ALA A 229 18.35 15.58 1.51
N THR A 230 17.76 16.18 2.55
CA THR A 230 17.65 15.58 3.89
C THR A 230 16.98 14.21 3.86
N TYR A 231 15.91 14.02 3.07
CA TYR A 231 15.22 12.75 2.98
C TYR A 231 16.10 11.66 2.36
N ARG A 232 16.80 11.99 1.26
CA ARG A 232 17.75 11.09 0.62
C ARG A 232 18.89 10.70 1.55
N THR A 233 19.51 11.68 2.21
CA THR A 233 20.62 11.47 3.15
C THR A 233 20.24 10.53 4.29
N LYS A 234 19.06 10.71 4.92
CA LYS A 234 18.59 9.85 6.00
C LYS A 234 18.29 8.43 5.51
N ALA A 235 17.70 8.30 4.32
CA ALA A 235 17.41 7.01 3.70
C ALA A 235 18.70 6.25 3.36
N GLU A 236 19.67 6.89 2.72
CA GLU A 236 20.95 6.27 2.35
C GLU A 236 21.79 5.87 3.57
N ALA A 237 21.79 6.68 4.63
CA ALA A 237 22.45 6.34 5.88
C ALA A 237 21.79 5.11 6.53
N THR A 238 20.46 4.98 6.43
CA THR A 238 19.73 3.80 6.91
C THR A 238 20.01 2.57 6.03
N LEU A 239 20.05 2.71 4.71
CA LEU A 239 20.46 1.62 3.79
C LEU A 239 21.85 1.10 4.14
N LYS A 240 22.80 2.01 4.42
CA LYS A 240 24.15 1.63 4.83
C LYS A 240 24.18 0.86 6.14
N LEU A 241 23.34 1.22 7.12
CA LEU A 241 23.19 0.48 8.37
C LEU A 241 22.77 -0.97 8.13
N TYR A 242 21.83 -1.21 7.21
CA TYR A 242 21.30 -2.54 6.93
C TYR A 242 22.02 -3.27 5.79
N ALA A 243 23.08 -2.70 5.18
CA ALA A 243 23.75 -3.25 4.00
C ALA A 243 24.20 -4.70 4.17
N THR A 244 24.87 -5.04 5.28
CA THR A 244 25.29 -6.42 5.58
C THR A 244 24.10 -7.36 5.65
N ARG A 245 23.03 -6.95 6.37
CA ARG A 245 21.82 -7.76 6.53
C ARG A 245 21.11 -8.03 5.20
N VAL A 246 21.00 -7.02 4.33
CA VAL A 246 20.41 -7.14 2.99
C VAL A 246 21.27 -8.04 2.08
N THR A 247 22.59 -8.01 2.22
CA THR A 247 23.51 -8.84 1.42
C THR A 247 23.47 -10.30 1.87
N GLU A 248 23.51 -10.56 3.17
CA GLU A 248 23.59 -11.91 3.72
C GLU A 248 22.23 -12.62 3.76
N LEU A 249 21.13 -11.88 3.96
CA LEU A 249 19.78 -12.43 4.11
C LEU A 249 18.74 -11.59 3.36
N PRO A 250 18.84 -11.45 2.01
CA PRO A 250 17.97 -10.58 1.22
C PRO A 250 16.48 -10.90 1.35
N GLN A 251 16.13 -12.18 1.57
CA GLN A 251 14.76 -12.64 1.77
C GLN A 251 14.12 -12.14 3.08
N ALA A 252 14.92 -11.67 4.04
CA ALA A 252 14.42 -11.11 5.29
C ALA A 252 14.02 -9.63 5.17
N LEU A 253 14.49 -8.94 4.12
CA LEU A 253 14.28 -7.50 3.92
C LEU A 253 13.95 -7.18 2.43
N PRO A 254 12.91 -7.81 1.83
CA PRO A 254 12.61 -7.62 0.41
C PRO A 254 12.26 -6.16 0.06
N LEU A 255 11.57 -5.42 0.94
CA LEU A 255 11.25 -4.01 0.70
C LEU A 255 12.49 -3.11 0.86
N MET A 256 13.40 -3.42 1.80
CA MET A 256 14.68 -2.70 1.93
C MET A 256 15.55 -2.92 0.69
N LEU A 257 15.56 -4.14 0.13
CA LEU A 257 16.24 -4.44 -1.13
C LEU A 257 15.64 -3.66 -2.30
N GLN A 258 14.32 -3.54 -2.36
CA GLN A 258 13.65 -2.70 -3.35
C GLN A 258 14.02 -1.22 -3.18
N ALA A 259 14.12 -0.74 -1.93
CA ALA A 259 14.58 0.61 -1.65
C ALA A 259 16.03 0.84 -2.06
N ALA A 260 16.91 -0.13 -1.82
CA ALA A 260 18.31 -0.08 -2.26
C ALA A 260 18.40 0.00 -3.79
N ALA A 261 17.64 -0.83 -4.51
CA ALA A 261 17.56 -0.74 -5.96
C ALA A 261 17.07 0.64 -6.43
N PHE A 262 16.04 1.21 -5.77
CA PHE A 262 15.56 2.56 -6.10
C PHE A 262 16.61 3.66 -5.87
N ALA A 263 17.49 3.49 -4.87
CA ALA A 263 18.56 4.44 -4.57
C ALA A 263 19.74 4.38 -5.55
N ASP A 264 19.97 3.20 -6.16
CA ASP A 264 21.11 2.94 -7.05
C ASP A 264 20.95 3.56 -8.44
N GLU A 265 19.72 3.82 -8.87
CA GLU A 265 19.40 4.40 -10.18
C GLU A 265 18.70 5.76 -10.04
N GLU A 266 18.92 6.64 -11.02
CA GLU A 266 18.15 7.88 -11.12
C GLU A 266 16.70 7.57 -11.51
N PRO A 267 15.70 7.95 -10.68
CA PRO A 267 14.32 7.61 -10.96
C PRO A 267 13.77 8.37 -12.17
N PHE A 268 12.87 7.73 -12.91
CA PHE A 268 12.01 8.44 -13.84
C PHE A 268 11.07 9.37 -13.11
N ARG A 269 11.04 10.62 -13.50
CA ARG A 269 10.06 11.63 -13.05
C ARG A 269 9.07 11.86 -14.18
N ALA A 270 7.85 11.39 -14.01
CA ALA A 270 6.74 11.70 -14.92
C ALA A 270 6.01 12.94 -14.40
N VAL A 271 6.37 14.11 -14.90
CA VAL A 271 5.75 15.38 -14.52
C VAL A 271 4.53 15.62 -15.41
N ILE A 272 3.35 15.78 -14.82
CA ILE A 272 2.09 16.00 -15.52
C ILE A 272 1.65 17.45 -15.30
N ALA A 273 1.71 18.25 -16.36
CA ALA A 273 1.23 19.63 -16.36
C ALA A 273 -0.21 19.65 -16.89
N GLY A 274 -1.15 20.03 -16.05
CA GLY A 274 -2.59 20.09 -16.37
C GLY A 274 -3.44 20.07 -15.09
N ASP A 275 -4.71 20.43 -15.21
CA ASP A 275 -5.65 20.32 -14.09
C ASP A 275 -6.01 18.85 -13.84
N PRO A 276 -5.71 18.30 -12.64
CA PRO A 276 -6.00 16.89 -12.32
C PRO A 276 -7.48 16.54 -12.32
N ALA A 277 -8.38 17.52 -12.29
CA ALA A 277 -9.81 17.28 -12.38
C ALA A 277 -10.27 16.92 -13.80
N LEU A 278 -9.52 17.35 -14.83
CA LEU A 278 -9.89 17.17 -16.22
C LEU A 278 -9.60 15.76 -16.73
N PRO A 279 -10.47 15.22 -17.62
CA PRO A 279 -10.32 13.87 -18.17
C PRO A 279 -8.97 13.63 -18.87
N GLU A 280 -8.49 14.59 -19.66
CA GLU A 280 -7.23 14.49 -20.38
C GLU A 280 -6.03 14.36 -19.43
N THR A 281 -6.02 15.09 -18.33
CA THR A 281 -4.95 14.96 -17.30
C THR A 281 -5.02 13.59 -16.63
N LYS A 282 -6.23 13.10 -16.30
CA LYS A 282 -6.41 11.76 -15.73
C LYS A 282 -5.91 10.65 -16.64
N LEU A 283 -6.08 10.79 -17.96
CA LEU A 283 -5.55 9.84 -18.94
C LEU A 283 -4.01 9.78 -18.89
N LEU A 284 -3.33 10.92 -18.77
CA LEU A 284 -1.87 10.96 -18.66
C LEU A 284 -1.38 10.35 -17.33
N ILE A 285 -2.05 10.65 -16.22
CA ILE A 285 -1.76 10.05 -14.90
C ILE A 285 -1.92 8.52 -15.00
N ARG A 286 -3.04 8.05 -15.56
CA ARG A 286 -3.29 6.62 -15.75
C ARG A 286 -2.24 5.97 -16.64
N ALA A 287 -1.87 6.59 -17.75
CA ALA A 287 -0.82 6.09 -18.65
C ALA A 287 0.52 5.91 -17.91
N ALA A 288 0.89 6.90 -17.09
CA ALA A 288 2.09 6.79 -16.28
C ALA A 288 2.00 5.67 -15.24
N HIS A 289 0.82 5.41 -14.65
CA HIS A 289 0.61 4.31 -13.69
C HIS A 289 0.54 2.93 -14.33
N SER A 290 0.11 2.80 -15.59
CA SER A 290 -0.14 1.52 -16.25
C SER A 290 1.12 0.75 -16.66
N VAL A 291 2.29 1.38 -16.61
CA VAL A 291 3.57 0.72 -16.88
C VAL A 291 4.20 0.26 -15.57
N TYR A 292 4.61 -1.01 -15.50
CA TYR A 292 5.43 -1.47 -14.39
C TYR A 292 6.84 -0.87 -14.50
N GLN A 293 7.08 0.18 -13.72
CA GLN A 293 8.36 0.86 -13.60
C GLN A 293 8.63 1.16 -12.12
N PRO A 294 9.40 0.31 -11.41
CA PRO A 294 9.66 0.47 -9.98
C PRO A 294 10.46 1.73 -9.65
N HIS A 295 11.31 2.17 -10.58
CA HIS A 295 12.17 3.36 -10.43
C HIS A 295 11.49 4.63 -10.97
N ARG A 296 10.22 4.87 -10.60
CA ARG A 296 9.51 6.06 -11.05
C ARG A 296 8.81 6.78 -9.90
N VAL A 297 8.63 8.09 -10.10
CA VAL A 297 7.67 8.94 -9.40
C VAL A 297 6.83 9.72 -10.38
N ILE A 298 5.58 10.01 -10.01
CA ILE A 298 4.65 10.82 -10.79
C ILE A 298 4.33 12.07 -9.98
N LEU A 299 4.46 13.25 -10.59
CA LEU A 299 4.24 14.50 -9.89
C LEU A 299 3.52 15.52 -10.79
N GLY A 300 2.81 16.45 -10.16
CA GLY A 300 2.21 17.61 -10.82
C GLY A 300 3.19 18.78 -10.91
N THR A 301 2.66 19.92 -11.34
CA THR A 301 3.41 21.18 -11.48
C THR A 301 3.00 22.22 -10.43
N THR A 302 2.39 21.79 -9.34
CA THR A 302 1.90 22.67 -8.26
C THR A 302 2.22 22.08 -6.89
N GLY A 303 2.30 22.97 -5.88
CA GLY A 303 2.58 22.56 -4.51
C GLY A 303 4.07 22.38 -4.22
N PRO A 304 4.43 21.60 -3.19
CA PRO A 304 5.81 21.49 -2.71
C PRO A 304 6.62 20.43 -3.47
N VAL A 305 6.46 20.38 -4.80
CA VAL A 305 7.25 19.53 -5.70
C VAL A 305 8.62 20.13 -5.97
N GLU A 306 9.49 19.37 -6.62
CA GLU A 306 10.82 19.83 -7.01
C GLU A 306 10.75 21.09 -7.90
N PRO A 307 11.73 22.00 -7.82
CA PRO A 307 11.63 23.32 -8.44
C PRO A 307 11.49 23.30 -9.96
N PHE A 308 12.14 22.37 -10.66
CA PHE A 308 12.04 22.27 -12.12
C PHE A 308 10.62 21.91 -12.57
N ALA A 309 9.92 21.03 -11.86
CA ALA A 309 8.55 20.67 -12.18
C ALA A 309 7.61 21.88 -12.14
N LEU A 310 7.84 22.83 -11.23
CA LEU A 310 7.05 24.07 -11.13
C LEU A 310 7.18 24.98 -12.37
N THR A 311 8.22 24.80 -13.17
CA THR A 311 8.44 25.60 -14.40
C THR A 311 7.76 25.00 -15.64
N LEU A 312 7.26 23.77 -15.54
CA LEU A 312 6.67 23.04 -16.66
C LEU A 312 5.18 23.39 -16.81
N LEU A 313 4.77 23.70 -18.03
CA LEU A 313 3.43 24.19 -18.33
C LEU A 313 2.72 23.27 -19.35
N PRO A 314 1.37 23.25 -19.34
CA PRO A 314 0.60 22.65 -20.43
C PRO A 314 1.01 23.29 -21.76
N ARG A 315 1.07 22.50 -22.85
CA ARG A 315 1.40 23.00 -24.19
C ARG A 315 0.15 23.05 -25.06
N GLU A 316 0.01 24.09 -25.84
CA GLU A 316 -1.10 24.29 -26.76
C GLU A 316 -2.48 24.13 -26.08
N GLY A 317 -2.58 24.55 -24.83
CA GLY A 317 -3.82 24.42 -24.03
C GLY A 317 -4.19 22.98 -23.63
N LYS A 318 -3.29 21.99 -23.84
CA LYS A 318 -3.53 20.58 -23.52
C LYS A 318 -2.69 20.13 -22.33
N ALA A 319 -3.22 19.22 -21.53
CA ALA A 319 -2.45 18.53 -20.52
C ALA A 319 -1.21 17.86 -21.16
N THR A 320 -0.05 18.05 -20.55
CA THR A 320 1.24 17.65 -21.13
C THR A 320 2.07 16.90 -20.11
N ALA A 321 2.65 15.76 -20.50
CA ALA A 321 3.58 14.98 -19.72
C ALA A 321 5.03 15.24 -20.13
N TYR A 322 5.91 15.31 -19.13
CA TYR A 322 7.36 15.43 -19.27
C TYR A 322 7.99 14.23 -18.54
N VAL A 323 8.62 13.33 -19.28
CA VAL A 323 9.31 12.18 -18.68
C VAL A 323 10.79 12.45 -18.64
N CYS A 324 11.32 12.63 -17.44
CA CYS A 324 12.70 13.02 -17.17
C CYS A 324 13.45 11.93 -16.40
N THR A 325 14.75 11.81 -16.62
CA THR A 325 15.69 11.00 -15.83
C THR A 325 16.95 11.79 -15.61
N GLY A 326 17.36 12.01 -14.36
CA GLY A 326 18.41 12.96 -14.02
C GLY A 326 18.09 14.35 -14.60
N ASN A 327 19.04 14.93 -15.32
CA ASN A 327 18.92 16.26 -15.94
C ASN A 327 18.41 16.22 -17.40
N SER A 328 17.92 15.08 -17.88
CA SER A 328 17.45 14.92 -19.27
C SER A 328 15.98 14.57 -19.29
N CYS A 329 15.21 15.31 -20.11
CA CYS A 329 13.82 15.03 -20.36
C CYS A 329 13.62 14.60 -21.81
N ARG A 330 12.69 13.71 -22.05
CA ARG A 330 12.20 13.37 -23.41
C ARG A 330 11.33 14.51 -23.95
N PRO A 331 11.08 14.55 -25.25
CA PRO A 331 10.13 15.51 -25.82
C PRO A 331 8.79 15.42 -25.05
N PRO A 332 8.21 16.57 -24.70
CA PRO A 332 6.92 16.59 -23.99
C PRO A 332 5.81 16.08 -24.90
N THR A 333 4.85 15.38 -24.28
CA THR A 333 3.75 14.75 -25.02
C THR A 333 2.42 14.89 -24.32
N SER A 334 1.33 14.91 -25.10
CA SER A 334 -0.05 14.74 -24.64
C SER A 334 -0.63 13.38 -25.03
N ASP A 335 0.19 12.48 -25.60
CA ASP A 335 -0.23 11.13 -25.99
C ASP A 335 0.08 10.12 -24.86
N PRO A 336 -0.94 9.45 -24.29
CA PRO A 336 -0.76 8.40 -23.30
C PRO A 336 0.17 7.25 -23.74
N ALA A 337 0.16 6.88 -25.03
CA ALA A 337 0.99 5.79 -25.55
C ALA A 337 2.49 6.14 -25.52
N GLU A 338 2.84 7.39 -25.81
CA GLU A 338 4.22 7.87 -25.75
C GLU A 338 4.75 7.92 -24.31
N ILE A 339 3.89 8.25 -23.32
CA ILE A 339 4.23 8.17 -21.91
C ILE A 339 4.58 6.73 -21.55
N GLN A 340 3.70 5.78 -21.92
CA GLN A 340 3.91 4.36 -21.64
C GLN A 340 5.22 3.85 -22.28
N GLN A 341 5.48 4.22 -23.53
CA GLN A 341 6.73 3.87 -24.20
C GLN A 341 7.95 4.47 -23.49
N SER A 342 7.81 5.71 -23.03
CA SER A 342 8.87 6.44 -22.34
C SER A 342 9.27 5.84 -20.99
N LEU A 343 8.33 5.22 -20.29
CA LEU A 343 8.54 4.62 -18.98
C LEU A 343 8.91 3.14 -19.04
N ARG A 344 8.78 2.49 -20.20
CA ARG A 344 9.20 1.07 -20.31
C ARG A 344 10.70 0.93 -20.07
N PRO A 345 11.13 -0.08 -19.31
CA PRO A 345 12.54 -0.40 -19.21
C PRO A 345 13.11 -0.59 -20.62
N LYS A 346 14.24 0.02 -20.90
CA LYS A 346 14.98 -0.31 -22.14
C LYS A 346 15.33 -1.80 -22.02
N GLY A 347 14.75 -2.63 -22.88
CA GLY A 347 15.05 -4.06 -22.92
C GLY A 347 16.57 -4.22 -22.96
N LYS A 348 17.15 -4.97 -22.04
CA LYS A 348 18.48 -5.52 -22.28
C LYS A 348 18.35 -6.28 -23.60
N PRO A 349 19.26 -6.09 -24.58
CA PRO A 349 19.26 -6.95 -25.74
C PRO A 349 19.29 -8.39 -25.21
N SER A 350 18.38 -9.22 -25.72
CA SER A 350 18.37 -10.65 -25.38
C SER A 350 19.77 -11.22 -25.61
N PRO A 351 20.28 -12.01 -24.67
CA PRO A 351 21.60 -12.61 -24.81
C PRO A 351 21.71 -13.48 -26.06
#